data_f0a86fc4ab797482c32aeef037b60309
#
_entry.id   f0a86fc4ab797482c32aeef037b60309
#
_cell.length_a   1.000
_cell.length_b   1.000
_cell.length_c   1.000
_cell.angle_alpha   90.00
_cell.angle_beta   90.00
_cell.angle_gamma   90.00
#
_symmetry.space_group_name_H-M   'P 1'
#
loop_
_entity.id
_entity.type
_entity.pdbx_description
1 polymer ?
#
loop_
_entity_poly.entity_id
_entity_poly.type
_entity_poly.pdbx_seq_one_letter_code
_entity_poly.pdbx_strand_id
1 'polypeptide(L)' 'MNDTEFHQLVDIQMQNIEEAIDESEADIDYEVTGNVMTLEFEDRSQIIINRQEPMKEIWLASKSGGFHFKLIEDKWTCSK' A
#
# COMPACT_ATOMS: atom_id res chain seq x y z
N MET A 1 13.08 -2.93 -13.73
CA MET A 1 13.12 -2.37 -12.37
C MET A 1 13.86 -3.34 -11.46
N ASN A 2 14.85 -2.86 -10.72
CA ASN A 2 15.56 -3.71 -9.76
C ASN A 2 14.90 -3.58 -8.37
N ASP A 3 15.40 -4.37 -7.41
CA ASP A 3 14.82 -4.39 -6.07
C ASP A 3 14.94 -3.04 -5.37
N THR A 4 16.07 -2.35 -5.52
CA THR A 4 16.28 -1.05 -4.91
C THR A 4 15.28 -0.02 -5.43
N GLU A 5 15.09 0.03 -6.74
CA GLU A 5 14.13 0.94 -7.36
C GLU A 5 12.71 0.62 -6.92
N PHE A 6 12.37 -0.67 -6.86
CA PHE A 6 11.05 -1.10 -6.41
C PHE A 6 10.78 -0.60 -4.99
N HIS A 7 11.71 -0.82 -4.07
CA HIS A 7 11.54 -0.40 -2.68
C HIS A 7 11.46 1.12 -2.54
N GLN A 8 12.25 1.86 -3.32
CA GLN A 8 12.19 3.31 -3.30
C GLN A 8 10.82 3.82 -3.74
N LEU A 9 10.27 3.26 -4.80
CA LEU A 9 8.96 3.65 -5.31
C LEU A 9 7.84 3.28 -4.35
N VAL A 10 7.93 2.09 -3.73
CA VAL A 10 6.95 1.67 -2.74
C VAL A 10 7.02 2.55 -1.49
N ASP A 11 8.23 2.89 -1.04
CA ASP A 11 8.40 3.77 0.12
C ASP A 11 7.75 5.12 -0.11
N ILE A 12 7.91 5.68 -1.30
CA ILE A 12 7.27 6.95 -1.67
C ILE A 12 5.75 6.80 -1.63
N GLN A 13 5.24 5.71 -2.18
CA GLN A 13 3.80 5.48 -2.19
C GLN A 13 3.24 5.31 -0.78
N MET A 14 3.92 4.56 0.07
CA MET A 14 3.51 4.38 1.47
C MET A 14 3.53 5.70 2.23
N GLN A 15 4.55 6.51 2.01
CA GLN A 15 4.64 7.82 2.63
C GLN A 15 3.49 8.72 2.19
N ASN A 16 3.14 8.68 0.91
CA ASN A 16 2.00 9.45 0.39
C ASN A 16 0.70 9.03 1.06
N ILE A 17 0.52 7.74 1.30
CA ILE A 17 -0.66 7.22 1.98
C ILE A 17 -0.70 7.74 3.43
N GLU A 18 0.41 7.68 4.14
CA GLU A 18 0.50 8.16 5.52
C GLU A 18 0.18 9.66 5.60
N GLU A 19 0.74 10.45 4.69
CA GLU A 19 0.49 11.89 4.64
C GLU A 19 -0.98 12.20 4.35
N ALA A 20 -1.58 11.44 3.44
CA ALA A 20 -3.00 11.63 3.11
C ALA A 20 -3.89 11.33 4.30
N ILE A 21 -3.56 10.29 5.07
CA ILE A 21 -4.30 9.94 6.29
C ILE A 21 -4.16 11.05 7.32
N ASP A 22 -2.95 11.54 7.55
CA ASP A 22 -2.70 12.59 8.52
C ASP A 22 -3.41 13.89 8.15
N GLU A 23 -3.44 14.23 6.87
CA GLU A 23 -4.10 15.43 6.38
C GLU A 23 -5.62 15.35 6.39
N SER A 24 -6.16 14.14 6.26
CA SER A 24 -7.62 13.94 6.20
C SER A 24 -8.32 14.16 7.53
N GLU A 25 -7.58 14.15 8.63
CA GLU A 25 -8.11 14.24 9.99
C GLU A 25 -9.12 13.14 10.31
N ALA A 26 -9.13 12.07 9.51
CA ALA A 26 -10.00 10.92 9.75
C ALA A 26 -9.41 10.02 10.84
N ASP A 27 -10.29 9.31 11.55
CA ASP A 27 -9.86 8.35 12.58
C ASP A 27 -9.42 7.04 11.92
N ILE A 28 -8.27 7.09 11.27
CA ILE A 28 -7.66 5.92 10.64
C ILE A 28 -6.32 5.67 11.32
N ASP A 29 -6.19 4.49 11.92
CA ASP A 29 -4.93 4.07 12.51
C ASP A 29 -4.12 3.33 11.46
N TYR A 30 -2.81 3.52 11.46
CA TYR A 30 -1.96 2.75 10.57
C TYR A 30 -0.72 2.25 11.30
N GLU A 31 -0.25 1.09 10.88
CA GLU A 31 0.95 0.49 11.43
C GLU A 31 1.77 -0.11 10.30
N VAL A 32 3.08 0.12 10.32
CA VAL A 32 3.98 -0.46 9.33
C VAL A 32 4.91 -1.43 10.02
N THR A 33 4.90 -2.68 9.59
CA THR A 33 5.75 -3.73 10.12
C THR A 33 6.37 -4.50 8.96
N GLY A 34 7.70 -4.39 8.80
CA GLY A 34 8.38 -5.05 7.70
C GLY A 34 7.84 -4.60 6.35
N ASN A 35 7.30 -5.54 5.59
CA ASN A 35 6.79 -5.29 4.25
C ASN A 35 5.27 -5.02 4.22
N VAL A 36 4.67 -4.84 5.38
CA VAL A 36 3.21 -4.75 5.50
C VAL A 36 2.79 -3.45 6.17
N MET A 37 1.83 -2.77 5.58
CA MET A 37 1.14 -1.63 6.20
C MET A 37 -0.30 -2.04 6.45
N THR A 38 -0.78 -1.87 7.67
CA THR A 38 -2.16 -2.15 8.05
C THR A 38 -2.86 -0.85 8.37
N LEU A 39 -4.01 -0.62 7.72
CA LEU A 39 -4.87 0.53 8.01
C LEU A 39 -6.12 0.02 8.71
N GLU A 40 -6.47 0.64 9.84
CA GLU A 40 -7.69 0.30 10.56
C GLU A 40 -8.60 1.51 10.63
N PHE A 41 -9.85 1.31 10.25
CA PHE A 41 -10.86 2.36 10.21
C PHE A 41 -11.74 2.33 11.46
N GLU A 42 -12.57 3.36 11.66
CA GLU A 42 -13.44 3.49 12.82
C GLU A 42 -14.37 2.31 13.01
N ASP A 43 -14.85 1.72 11.92
CA ASP A 43 -15.75 0.56 11.96
C ASP A 43 -15.03 -0.75 12.18
N ARG A 44 -13.71 -0.68 12.44
CA ARG A 44 -12.81 -1.81 12.65
C ARG A 44 -12.49 -2.60 11.38
N SER A 45 -12.92 -2.13 10.22
CA SER A 45 -12.47 -2.74 8.98
C SER A 45 -11.00 -2.41 8.77
N GLN A 46 -10.31 -3.26 8.04
CA GLN A 46 -8.88 -3.10 7.80
C GLN A 46 -8.56 -3.21 6.32
N ILE A 47 -7.53 -2.48 5.90
CA ILE A 47 -6.90 -2.65 4.60
C ILE A 47 -5.45 -3.00 4.87
N ILE A 48 -4.99 -4.08 4.26
CA ILE A 48 -3.62 -4.54 4.41
C ILE A 48 -2.91 -4.34 3.09
N ILE A 49 -1.80 -3.60 3.13
CA ILE A 49 -0.99 -3.30 1.96
C ILE A 49 0.34 -4.01 2.12
N ASN A 50 0.62 -4.94 1.22
CA ASN A 50 1.81 -5.78 1.30
C ASN A 50 2.66 -5.59 0.05
N ARG A 51 3.96 -5.30 0.24
CA ARG A 51 4.86 -5.23 -0.91
C ARG A 51 5.38 -6.61 -1.24
N GLN A 52 5.30 -6.98 -2.52
CA GLN A 52 5.74 -8.27 -3.01
C GLN A 52 6.97 -8.07 -3.89
N GLU A 53 8.15 -8.10 -3.27
CA GLU A 53 9.41 -7.85 -3.97
C GLU A 53 9.66 -8.78 -5.15
N PRO A 54 9.50 -10.11 -5.01
CA PRO A 54 9.79 -11.01 -6.13
C PRO A 54 8.96 -10.72 -7.37
N MET A 55 7.76 -10.20 -7.19
CA MET A 55 6.84 -9.92 -8.29
C MET A 55 6.84 -8.45 -8.69
N LYS A 56 7.52 -7.60 -7.92
CA LYS A 56 7.53 -6.15 -8.11
C LYS A 56 6.11 -5.57 -8.12
N GLU A 57 5.31 -6.03 -7.16
CA GLU A 57 3.90 -5.63 -7.03
C GLU A 57 3.60 -5.12 -5.63
N ILE A 58 2.53 -4.36 -5.53
CA ILE A 58 1.91 -4.02 -4.26
C ILE A 58 0.58 -4.76 -4.21
N TRP A 59 0.39 -5.55 -3.17
CA TRP A 59 -0.85 -6.30 -2.98
C TRP A 59 -1.67 -5.64 -1.89
N LEU A 60 -2.94 -5.40 -2.17
CA LEU A 60 -3.86 -4.78 -1.25
C LEU A 60 -4.99 -5.76 -0.95
N ALA A 61 -5.26 -5.99 0.34
CA ALA A 61 -6.34 -6.87 0.77
C ALA A 61 -7.32 -6.07 1.62
N SER A 62 -8.60 -6.24 1.33
CA SER A 62 -9.66 -5.58 2.07
C SER A 62 -10.84 -6.53 2.22
N LYS A 63 -11.88 -6.05 2.89
CA LYS A 63 -13.13 -6.76 3.07
C LYS A 63 -13.78 -7.17 1.75
N SER A 64 -13.62 -6.33 0.72
CA SER A 64 -14.22 -6.56 -0.60
C SER A 64 -13.37 -7.38 -1.54
N GLY A 65 -12.18 -7.81 -1.13
CA GLY A 65 -11.32 -8.63 -1.95
C GLY A 65 -9.88 -8.16 -1.98
N GLY A 66 -9.08 -8.81 -2.81
CA GLY A 66 -7.68 -8.50 -2.98
C GLY A 66 -7.38 -7.88 -4.34
N PHE A 67 -6.38 -7.03 -4.37
CA PHE A 67 -5.97 -6.34 -5.59
C PHE A 67 -4.45 -6.36 -5.70
N HIS A 68 -3.95 -6.49 -6.91
CA HIS A 68 -2.51 -6.47 -7.19
C HIS A 68 -2.20 -5.28 -8.09
N PHE A 69 -1.22 -4.48 -7.69
CA PHE A 69 -0.82 -3.30 -8.45
C PHE A 69 0.59 -3.47 -8.97
N LYS A 70 0.76 -3.21 -10.26
CA LYS A 70 2.07 -3.18 -10.92
C LYS A 70 2.37 -1.77 -11.35
N LEU A 71 3.64 -1.44 -11.43
CA LEU A 71 4.05 -0.15 -11.95
C LEU A 71 4.16 -0.24 -13.47
N ILE A 72 3.26 0.45 -14.17
CA ILE A 72 3.22 0.49 -15.62
C ILE A 72 3.31 1.95 -16.04
N GLU A 73 4.33 2.31 -16.81
CA GLU A 73 4.55 3.68 -17.28
C GLU A 73 4.52 4.68 -16.11
N ASP A 74 5.23 4.36 -15.04
CA ASP A 74 5.34 5.18 -13.84
C ASP A 74 4.05 5.34 -13.03
N LYS A 75 3.07 4.47 -13.30
CA LYS A 75 1.80 4.48 -12.55
C LYS A 75 1.49 3.11 -11.97
N TRP A 76 1.06 3.10 -10.72
CA TRP A 76 0.58 1.87 -10.10
C TRP A 76 -0.77 1.51 -10.72
N THR A 77 -0.82 0.37 -11.39
CA THR A 77 -1.99 -0.06 -12.16
C THR A 77 -2.48 -1.40 -11.61
N CYS A 78 -3.78 -1.48 -11.34
CA CYS A 78 -4.39 -2.72 -10.86
C CYS A 78 -4.42 -3.73 -12.00
N SER A 79 -3.85 -4.91 -11.75
CA SER A 79 -3.77 -5.98 -12.77
C SER A 79 -4.93 -6.95 -12.68
N LYS A 80 -5.86 -6.73 -11.77
CA LYS A 80 -6.98 -7.64 -11.55
C LYS A 80 -8.25 -7.21 -12.28
#